data_60464ec11c9159b906a4938287f7a4ca
#
_entry.id   60464ec11c9159b906a4938287f7a4ca
#
_cell.length_a   1.000
_cell.length_b   1.000
_cell.length_c   1.000
_cell.angle_alpha   90.00
_cell.angle_beta   90.00
_cell.angle_gamma   90.00
#
_symmetry.space_group_name_H-M   'P 1'
#
loop_
_entity.id
_entity.type
_entity.pdbx_description
1 polymer ?
#
loop_
_entity_poly.entity_id
_entity_poly.type
_entity_poly.pdbx_seq_one_letter_code
_entity_poly.pdbx_strand_id
1 'polypeptide(L)'
;MFTGALVAIVTPFRSGKLDERAFGDLIEWQIASGTNGIVPCGTTGESATLSHQEHHRVVELTVEVVNRRVPVIAGTGSNSTTEAVSLTKHAKEAGADGALIITPYYNKPTQEGLYRHYKVIAESVDLPQILYNIPGRTGVNMLPATEIGRASCRERVSY
;
A
#
# COMPACT_ATOMS: atom_id res chain seq x y z
N MET A 1 -4.34 0.18 15.59
CA MET A 1 -3.90 -1.10 14.96
C MET A 1 -5.05 -1.56 14.08
N PHE A 2 -4.77 -1.98 12.84
CA PHE A 2 -5.80 -2.48 11.91
C PHE A 2 -6.17 -3.91 12.30
N THR A 3 -7.46 -4.23 12.28
CA THR A 3 -7.97 -5.55 12.69
C THR A 3 -9.07 -6.02 11.76
N GLY A 4 -9.33 -7.33 11.73
CA GLY A 4 -10.38 -7.94 10.91
C GLY A 4 -9.92 -8.25 9.48
N ALA A 5 -10.88 -8.35 8.56
CA ALA A 5 -10.64 -8.67 7.16
C ALA A 5 -10.31 -7.38 6.38
N LEU A 6 -9.06 -7.26 5.94
CA LEU A 6 -8.59 -6.16 5.08
C LEU A 6 -8.51 -6.69 3.65
N VAL A 7 -9.30 -6.15 2.74
CA VAL A 7 -9.43 -6.69 1.38
C VAL A 7 -8.59 -5.89 0.37
N ALA A 8 -7.73 -6.60 -0.37
CA ALA A 8 -7.08 -6.04 -1.55
C ALA A 8 -8.06 -6.09 -2.72
N ILE A 9 -8.36 -4.95 -3.32
CA ILE A 9 -9.36 -4.80 -4.38
C ILE A 9 -8.71 -4.64 -5.76
N VAL A 10 -9.43 -5.06 -6.80
CA VAL A 10 -9.03 -4.85 -8.20
C VAL A 10 -9.25 -3.40 -8.62
N THR A 11 -8.56 -2.98 -9.67
CA THR A 11 -8.74 -1.67 -10.31
C THR A 11 -9.45 -1.88 -11.65
N PRO A 12 -10.77 -1.63 -11.76
CA PRO A 12 -11.50 -1.85 -13.00
C PRO A 12 -11.18 -0.78 -14.05
N PHE A 13 -11.03 -1.25 -15.29
CA PHE A 13 -10.81 -0.37 -16.45
C PHE A 13 -11.93 -0.56 -17.49
N ARG A 14 -12.27 0.52 -18.18
CA ARG A 14 -13.19 0.51 -19.33
C ARG A 14 -12.58 1.32 -20.46
N SER A 15 -12.40 0.69 -21.63
CA SER A 15 -11.80 1.34 -22.80
C SER A 15 -10.44 2.00 -22.52
N GLY A 16 -9.59 1.32 -21.71
CA GLY A 16 -8.25 1.77 -21.38
C GLY A 16 -8.17 2.92 -20.35
N LYS A 17 -9.28 3.23 -19.67
CA LYS A 17 -9.34 4.24 -18.60
C LYS A 17 -9.91 3.63 -17.32
N LEU A 18 -9.52 4.16 -16.18
CA LEU A 18 -10.09 3.81 -14.88
C LEU A 18 -11.63 3.96 -14.94
N ASP A 19 -12.36 2.88 -14.61
CA ASP A 19 -13.81 2.93 -14.44
C ASP A 19 -14.14 3.32 -13.00
N GLU A 20 -14.12 4.62 -12.72
CA GLU A 20 -14.33 5.16 -11.37
C GLU A 20 -15.67 4.74 -10.78
N ARG A 21 -16.71 4.59 -11.63
CA ARG A 21 -18.03 4.16 -11.18
C ARG A 21 -17.99 2.70 -10.71
N ALA A 22 -17.48 1.80 -11.55
CA ALA A 22 -17.38 0.38 -11.19
C ALA A 22 -16.46 0.17 -9.96
N PHE A 23 -15.42 1.01 -9.82
CA PHE A 23 -14.54 0.98 -8.66
C PHE A 23 -15.27 1.43 -7.38
N GLY A 24 -16.04 2.50 -7.44
CA GLY A 24 -16.88 2.96 -6.34
C GLY A 24 -17.91 1.92 -5.93
N ASP A 25 -18.64 1.36 -6.91
CA ASP A 25 -19.64 0.31 -6.68
C ASP A 25 -19.00 -0.94 -6.00
N LEU A 26 -17.76 -1.31 -6.39
CA LEU A 26 -17.00 -2.39 -5.75
C LEU A 26 -16.68 -2.09 -4.27
N ILE A 27 -16.23 -0.88 -3.97
CA ILE A 27 -15.92 -0.46 -2.60
C ILE A 27 -17.18 -0.51 -1.73
N GLU A 28 -18.29 0.03 -2.23
CA GLU A 28 -19.58 0.01 -1.52
C GLU A 28 -20.03 -1.43 -1.23
N TRP A 29 -19.92 -2.31 -2.23
CA TRP A 29 -20.25 -3.71 -2.07
C TRP A 29 -19.37 -4.40 -1.02
N GLN A 30 -18.06 -4.14 -1.00
CA GLN A 30 -17.13 -4.70 -0.01
C GLN A 30 -17.50 -4.27 1.42
N ILE A 31 -17.78 -2.99 1.60
CA ILE A 31 -18.17 -2.45 2.91
C ILE A 31 -19.50 -3.06 3.35
N ALA A 32 -20.50 -3.10 2.48
CA ALA A 32 -21.79 -3.73 2.76
C ALA A 32 -21.69 -5.24 3.09
N SER A 33 -20.67 -5.91 2.53
CA SER A 33 -20.36 -7.33 2.78
C SER A 33 -19.59 -7.56 4.10
N GLY A 34 -19.29 -6.50 4.86
CA GLY A 34 -18.68 -6.59 6.19
C GLY A 34 -17.17 -6.60 6.23
N THR A 35 -16.49 -6.11 5.16
CA THR A 35 -15.03 -5.94 5.20
C THR A 35 -14.64 -4.91 6.26
N ASN A 36 -13.46 -5.07 6.86
CA ASN A 36 -12.98 -4.21 7.94
C ASN A 36 -11.90 -3.20 7.47
N GLY A 37 -11.55 -3.22 6.21
CA GLY A 37 -10.64 -2.26 5.59
C GLY A 37 -10.43 -2.54 4.11
N ILE A 38 -10.06 -1.49 3.36
CA ILE A 38 -9.83 -1.55 1.91
C ILE A 38 -8.36 -1.29 1.60
N VAL A 39 -7.80 -2.14 0.73
CA VAL A 39 -6.40 -1.99 0.27
C VAL A 39 -6.40 -1.75 -1.25
N PRO A 40 -6.41 -0.49 -1.70
CA PRO A 40 -6.24 -0.13 -3.10
C PRO A 40 -4.76 -0.21 -3.50
N CYS A 41 -4.49 -0.29 -4.79
CA CYS A 41 -3.13 -0.28 -5.35
C CYS A 41 -2.19 -1.33 -4.75
N GLY A 42 -2.71 -2.46 -4.26
CA GLY A 42 -1.92 -3.64 -3.96
C GLY A 42 -1.59 -4.43 -5.24
N THR A 43 -1.04 -5.63 -5.09
CA THR A 43 -0.79 -6.54 -6.22
C THR A 43 -2.08 -6.85 -6.99
N THR A 44 -3.17 -7.10 -6.27
CA THR A 44 -4.51 -7.34 -6.84
C THR A 44 -5.03 -6.14 -7.62
N GLY A 45 -4.71 -4.93 -7.18
CA GLY A 45 -5.06 -3.67 -7.83
C GLY A 45 -4.11 -3.24 -8.94
N GLU A 46 -3.19 -4.13 -9.37
CA GLU A 46 -2.30 -3.94 -10.51
C GLU A 46 -1.39 -2.68 -10.41
N SER A 47 -0.97 -2.32 -9.18
CA SER A 47 -0.23 -1.08 -8.92
C SER A 47 1.02 -0.89 -9.80
N ALA A 48 1.70 -1.98 -10.16
CA ALA A 48 2.92 -1.92 -10.97
C ALA A 48 2.70 -1.46 -12.43
N THR A 49 1.46 -1.50 -12.91
CA THR A 49 1.09 -1.13 -14.29
C THR A 49 0.24 0.14 -14.36
N LEU A 50 -0.15 0.71 -13.21
CA LEU A 50 -0.80 2.02 -13.15
C LEU A 50 0.22 3.12 -13.45
N SER A 51 -0.18 4.13 -14.21
CA SER A 51 0.54 5.40 -14.22
C SER A 51 0.45 6.07 -12.85
N HIS A 52 1.36 6.99 -12.53
CA HIS A 52 1.29 7.73 -11.26
C HIS A 52 -0.04 8.48 -11.09
N GLN A 53 -0.57 9.03 -12.18
CA GLN A 53 -1.86 9.72 -12.16
C GLN A 53 -3.02 8.79 -11.82
N GLU A 54 -3.06 7.60 -12.43
CA GLU A 54 -4.06 6.58 -12.12
C GLU A 54 -3.91 6.08 -10.69
N HIS A 55 -2.68 5.82 -10.23
CA HIS A 55 -2.40 5.39 -8.86
C HIS A 55 -2.91 6.43 -7.84
N HIS A 56 -2.59 7.71 -8.05
CA HIS A 56 -3.07 8.79 -7.20
C HIS A 56 -4.59 8.84 -7.18
N ARG A 57 -5.22 8.80 -8.36
CA ARG A 57 -6.68 8.85 -8.47
C ARG A 57 -7.37 7.67 -7.80
N VAL A 58 -6.83 6.46 -7.92
CA VAL A 58 -7.37 5.26 -7.25
C VAL A 58 -7.33 5.41 -5.73
N VAL A 59 -6.22 5.93 -5.18
CA VAL A 59 -6.11 6.17 -3.73
C VAL A 59 -7.11 7.24 -3.27
N GLU A 60 -7.17 8.38 -3.96
CA GLU A 60 -8.11 9.46 -3.65
C GLU A 60 -9.56 8.97 -3.69
N LEU A 61 -9.95 8.32 -4.78
CA LEU A 61 -11.31 7.79 -4.95
C LEU A 61 -11.66 6.76 -3.88
N THR A 62 -10.69 5.93 -3.47
CA THR A 62 -10.92 4.99 -2.36
C THR A 62 -11.24 5.74 -1.07
N VAL A 63 -10.46 6.74 -0.72
CA VAL A 63 -10.68 7.54 0.50
C VAL A 63 -12.00 8.29 0.43
N GLU A 64 -12.32 8.91 -0.72
CA GLU A 64 -13.59 9.59 -0.97
C GLU A 64 -14.79 8.66 -0.75
N VAL A 65 -14.80 7.51 -1.42
CA VAL A 65 -15.93 6.55 -1.36
C VAL A 65 -16.03 5.90 0.01
N VAL A 66 -14.92 5.46 0.58
CA VAL A 66 -14.90 4.84 1.93
C VAL A 66 -15.43 5.80 2.98
N ASN A 67 -15.13 7.09 2.86
CA ASN A 67 -15.62 8.17 3.74
C ASN A 67 -15.52 7.80 5.24
N ARG A 68 -14.35 7.34 5.68
CA ARG A 68 -14.02 6.95 7.06
C ARG A 68 -14.85 5.82 7.67
N ARG A 69 -15.60 5.06 6.89
CA ARG A 69 -16.40 3.91 7.40
C ARG A 69 -15.53 2.72 7.78
N VAL A 70 -14.42 2.53 7.09
CA VAL A 70 -13.39 1.53 7.37
C VAL A 70 -12.01 2.14 7.05
N PRO A 71 -10.91 1.62 7.59
CA PRO A 71 -9.58 2.12 7.23
C PRO A 71 -9.22 1.84 5.76
N VAL A 72 -8.48 2.78 5.17
CA VAL A 72 -7.86 2.67 3.85
C VAL A 72 -6.36 2.49 4.02
N ILE A 73 -5.83 1.39 3.50
CA ILE A 73 -4.40 1.06 3.54
C ILE A 73 -3.88 1.06 2.10
N ALA A 74 -3.31 2.17 1.67
CA ALA A 74 -2.87 2.34 0.29
C ALA A 74 -1.61 1.53 -0.02
N GLY A 75 -1.59 0.80 -1.13
CA GLY A 75 -0.38 0.19 -1.68
C GLY A 75 0.53 1.29 -2.24
N THR A 76 1.66 1.56 -1.58
CA THR A 76 2.59 2.65 -1.95
C THR A 76 4.02 2.18 -2.18
N GLY A 77 4.24 0.85 -2.13
CA GLY A 77 5.57 0.28 -2.32
C GLY A 77 6.06 0.38 -3.77
N SER A 78 7.36 0.57 -3.92
CA SER A 78 8.09 0.57 -5.18
C SER A 78 9.48 -0.02 -4.99
N ASN A 79 10.13 -0.43 -6.07
CA ASN A 79 11.54 -0.79 -6.05
C ASN A 79 12.48 0.44 -6.03
N SER A 80 11.92 1.64 -6.21
CA SER A 80 12.59 2.93 -6.02
C SER A 80 12.17 3.53 -4.68
N THR A 81 13.13 3.76 -3.77
CA THR A 81 12.85 4.37 -2.45
C THR A 81 12.23 5.77 -2.59
N THR A 82 12.72 6.56 -3.54
CA THR A 82 12.21 7.91 -3.80
C THR A 82 10.75 7.88 -4.26
N GLU A 83 10.40 6.94 -5.13
CA GLU A 83 9.03 6.75 -5.60
C GLU A 83 8.12 6.29 -4.47
N ALA A 84 8.56 5.29 -3.67
CA ALA A 84 7.79 4.81 -2.52
C ALA A 84 7.52 5.94 -1.50
N VAL A 85 8.49 6.81 -1.24
CA VAL A 85 8.30 8.01 -0.40
C VAL A 85 7.26 8.96 -1.02
N SER A 86 7.33 9.21 -2.34
CA SER A 86 6.38 10.09 -3.04
C SER A 86 4.95 9.55 -2.97
N LEU A 87 4.76 8.26 -3.28
CA LEU A 87 3.45 7.60 -3.23
C LEU A 87 2.89 7.57 -1.79
N THR A 88 3.75 7.33 -0.79
CA THR A 88 3.32 7.31 0.62
C THR A 88 2.93 8.71 1.11
N LYS A 89 3.63 9.76 0.68
CA LYS A 89 3.25 11.16 0.96
C LYS A 89 1.88 11.48 0.38
N HIS A 90 1.67 11.16 -0.89
CA HIS A 90 0.39 11.37 -1.55
C HIS A 90 -0.74 10.61 -0.83
N ALA A 91 -0.53 9.34 -0.47
CA ALA A 91 -1.53 8.55 0.26
C ALA A 91 -1.91 9.20 1.61
N LYS A 92 -0.93 9.72 2.35
CA LYS A 92 -1.16 10.48 3.59
C LYS A 92 -1.98 11.75 3.32
N GLU A 93 -1.61 12.53 2.30
CA GLU A 93 -2.28 13.76 1.93
C GLU A 93 -3.73 13.51 1.46
N ALA A 94 -3.97 12.42 0.75
CA ALA A 94 -5.30 11.96 0.36
C ALA A 94 -6.16 11.51 1.55
N GLY A 95 -5.55 11.18 2.70
CA GLY A 95 -6.26 10.78 3.91
C GLY A 95 -6.32 9.28 4.15
N ALA A 96 -5.41 8.49 3.56
CA ALA A 96 -5.26 7.08 3.90
C ALA A 96 -4.81 6.89 5.35
N ASP A 97 -5.24 5.79 5.97
CA ASP A 97 -4.94 5.45 7.37
C ASP A 97 -3.64 4.68 7.54
N GLY A 98 -3.13 4.09 6.46
CA GLY A 98 -1.90 3.33 6.44
C GLY A 98 -1.36 3.09 5.03
N ALA A 99 -0.14 2.58 4.95
CA ALA A 99 0.56 2.23 3.73
C ALA A 99 0.95 0.76 3.71
N LEU A 100 0.64 0.05 2.63
CA LEU A 100 1.15 -1.31 2.35
C LEU A 100 2.35 -1.19 1.43
N ILE A 101 3.53 -1.57 1.92
CA ILE A 101 4.79 -1.37 1.22
C ILE A 101 5.43 -2.71 0.87
N ILE A 102 5.39 -3.06 -0.41
CA ILE A 102 6.04 -4.27 -0.94
C ILE A 102 7.56 -4.14 -0.86
N THR A 103 8.25 -5.27 -0.59
CA THR A 103 9.71 -5.32 -0.74
C THR A 103 10.12 -4.93 -2.15
N PRO A 104 11.21 -4.13 -2.33
CA PRO A 104 11.72 -3.78 -3.65
C PRO A 104 11.89 -5.01 -4.53
N TYR A 105 11.21 -5.01 -5.67
CA TYR A 105 11.22 -6.09 -6.66
C TYR A 105 12.26 -5.80 -7.75
N TYR A 106 12.67 -6.81 -8.52
CA TYR A 106 13.61 -6.75 -9.63
C TYR A 106 15.07 -6.50 -9.21
N ASN A 107 15.37 -5.42 -8.49
CA ASN A 107 16.73 -5.01 -8.07
C ASN A 107 17.30 -5.81 -6.89
N LYS A 108 16.50 -6.66 -6.25
CA LYS A 108 16.91 -7.65 -5.21
C LYS A 108 17.88 -7.08 -4.17
N PRO A 109 17.47 -6.10 -3.35
CA PRO A 109 18.32 -5.51 -2.35
C PRO A 109 18.78 -6.53 -1.29
N THR A 110 19.91 -6.23 -0.64
CA THR A 110 20.38 -6.96 0.54
C THR A 110 19.46 -6.71 1.74
N GLN A 111 19.60 -7.49 2.82
CA GLN A 111 18.84 -7.26 4.06
C GLN A 111 19.07 -5.87 4.64
N GLU A 112 20.29 -5.37 4.60
CA GLU A 112 20.61 -3.98 4.98
C GLU A 112 19.95 -2.96 4.04
N GLY A 113 19.90 -3.24 2.75
CA GLY A 113 19.19 -2.42 1.76
C GLY A 113 17.70 -2.36 2.03
N LEU A 114 17.06 -3.49 2.37
CA LEU A 114 15.64 -3.54 2.78
C LEU A 114 15.39 -2.67 4.01
N TYR A 115 16.19 -2.83 5.05
CA TYR A 115 16.09 -2.01 6.25
C TYR A 115 16.17 -0.51 5.95
N ARG A 116 17.19 -0.09 5.19
CA ARG A 116 17.34 1.33 4.82
C ARG A 116 16.20 1.86 3.98
N HIS A 117 15.68 1.05 3.06
CA HIS A 117 14.53 1.40 2.24
C HIS A 117 13.31 1.74 3.09
N TYR A 118 12.89 0.84 3.98
CA TYR A 118 11.74 1.06 4.85
C TYR A 118 11.97 2.18 5.86
N LYS A 119 13.19 2.27 6.42
CA LYS A 119 13.55 3.33 7.35
C LYS A 119 13.39 4.71 6.73
N VAL A 120 13.90 4.93 5.51
CA VAL A 120 13.78 6.21 4.82
C VAL A 120 12.31 6.58 4.59
N ILE A 121 11.46 5.62 4.24
CA ILE A 121 10.03 5.87 4.06
C ILE A 121 9.38 6.26 5.40
N ALA A 122 9.67 5.51 6.48
CA ALA A 122 9.13 5.74 7.81
C ALA A 122 9.56 7.10 8.39
N GLU A 123 10.80 7.50 8.17
CA GLU A 123 11.33 8.81 8.61
C GLU A 123 10.78 9.98 7.77
N SER A 124 10.41 9.72 6.50
CA SER A 124 9.91 10.74 5.58
C SER A 124 8.42 11.02 5.73
N VAL A 125 7.63 10.03 6.16
CA VAL A 125 6.16 10.13 6.19
C VAL A 125 5.62 9.51 7.48
N ASP A 126 4.98 10.33 8.31
CA ASP A 126 4.27 9.87 9.51
C ASP A 126 2.92 9.23 9.12
N LEU A 127 2.98 8.01 8.62
CA LEU A 127 1.84 7.15 8.27
C LEU A 127 2.18 5.72 8.68
N PRO A 128 1.29 4.97 9.36
CA PRO A 128 1.52 3.57 9.70
C PRO A 128 1.86 2.74 8.48
N GLN A 129 2.92 1.92 8.56
CA GLN A 129 3.40 1.09 7.47
C GLN A 129 3.18 -0.38 7.76
N ILE A 130 2.71 -1.12 6.76
CA ILE A 130 2.63 -2.58 6.74
C ILE A 130 3.64 -3.07 5.71
N LEU A 131 4.64 -3.83 6.17
CA LEU A 131 5.66 -4.38 5.28
C LEU A 131 5.12 -5.63 4.59
N TYR A 132 5.20 -5.65 3.26
CA TYR A 132 4.67 -6.74 2.45
C TYR A 132 5.80 -7.54 1.78
N ASN A 133 6.02 -8.76 2.29
CA ASN A 133 7.05 -9.68 1.83
C ASN A 133 6.45 -10.81 1.00
N ILE A 134 6.74 -10.83 -0.31
CA ILE A 134 6.24 -11.84 -1.24
C ILE A 134 7.36 -12.33 -2.19
N PRO A 135 8.26 -13.20 -1.71
CA PRO A 135 9.47 -13.60 -2.44
C PRO A 135 9.22 -14.16 -3.83
N GLY A 136 8.10 -14.87 -4.02
CA GLY A 136 7.73 -15.44 -5.31
C GLY A 136 7.47 -14.39 -6.42
N ARG A 137 7.18 -13.15 -6.05
CA ARG A 137 6.98 -12.04 -7.01
C ARG A 137 8.14 -11.07 -7.05
N THR A 138 8.77 -10.81 -5.90
CA THR A 138 9.83 -9.80 -5.77
C THR A 138 11.22 -10.34 -6.05
N GLY A 139 11.40 -11.68 -5.91
CA GLY A 139 12.70 -12.32 -6.01
C GLY A 139 13.65 -12.03 -4.83
N VAL A 140 13.14 -11.43 -3.77
CA VAL A 140 13.86 -11.16 -2.51
C VAL A 140 12.98 -11.55 -1.33
N ASN A 141 13.59 -12.13 -0.31
CA ASN A 141 12.91 -12.49 0.94
C ASN A 141 13.45 -11.63 2.08
N MET A 142 12.57 -10.88 2.73
CA MET A 142 12.89 -10.17 3.97
C MET A 142 12.89 -11.16 5.12
N LEU A 143 13.99 -11.25 5.84
CA LEU A 143 14.15 -12.18 6.97
C LEU A 143 13.55 -11.59 8.25
N PRO A 144 12.99 -12.41 9.16
CA PRO A 144 12.46 -11.93 10.44
C PRO A 144 13.46 -11.10 11.25
N ALA A 145 14.76 -11.45 11.22
CA ALA A 145 15.81 -10.69 11.89
C ALA A 145 16.01 -9.27 11.31
N THR A 146 15.66 -9.05 10.04
CA THR A 146 15.70 -7.71 9.41
C THR A 146 14.56 -6.85 9.92
N GLU A 147 13.42 -7.45 10.13
CA GLU A 147 12.19 -6.79 10.56
C GLU A 147 12.18 -6.53 12.07
N ILE A 148 12.30 -7.58 12.89
CA ILE A 148 12.18 -7.50 14.35
C ILE A 148 13.45 -6.90 15.00
N GLY A 149 14.63 -7.27 14.52
CA GLY A 149 15.90 -6.91 15.16
C GLY A 149 16.30 -5.45 15.00
N ARG A 150 15.60 -4.67 14.21
CA ARG A 150 15.93 -3.27 13.86
C ARG A 150 14.78 -2.30 13.97
N ALA A 151 13.59 -2.79 14.35
CA ALA A 151 12.46 -1.92 14.68
C ALA A 151 12.82 -1.10 15.91
N SER A 152 13.08 0.20 15.74
CA SER A 152 13.22 1.10 16.87
C SER A 152 11.83 1.40 17.44
N CYS A 153 11.75 1.77 18.73
CA CYS A 153 10.49 2.10 19.41
C CYS A 153 9.69 3.27 18.76
N ARG A 154 10.20 3.86 17.69
CA ARG A 154 9.54 4.91 16.89
C ARG A 154 8.90 4.39 15.61
N GLU A 155 9.22 3.17 15.19
CA GLU A 155 8.67 2.58 13.96
C GLU A 155 7.34 1.91 14.28
N ARG A 156 6.25 2.50 13.79
CA ARG A 156 4.91 1.91 13.87
C ARG A 156 4.75 0.87 12.77
N VAL A 157 5.49 -0.25 12.92
CA VAL A 157 5.35 -1.40 12.03
C VAL A 157 4.24 -2.28 12.58
N SER A 158 3.22 -2.56 11.78
CA SER A 158 2.16 -3.52 12.08
C SER A 158 2.39 -4.78 11.26
N TYR A 159 2.31 -5.96 11.90
CA TYR A 159 2.40 -7.29 11.26
C TYR A 159 1.01 -7.76 10.86
#